data_77d37e77496b78bfd4aa30752b737c17
#
_entry.id   77d37e77496b78bfd4aa30752b737c17
#
_cell.length_a   1.000
_cell.length_b   1.000
_cell.length_c   1.000
_cell.angle_alpha   90.00
_cell.angle_beta   90.00
_cell.angle_gamma   90.00
#
_symmetry.space_group_name_H-M   'P 1'
#
loop_
_entity.id
_entity.type
_entity.pdbx_description
1 polymer ?
#
loop_
_entity_poly.entity_id
_entity_poly.type
_entity_poly.pdbx_seq_one_letter_code
_entity_poly.pdbx_strand_id
1 'polypeptide(L)'
;ILLRTGTKNHTVLEVAEKVLSMNPEFDGLVGMMHFTPEEYRQVEGIGRVKAVQLSVVGEIAHRIWQRAKRVKHTVFSRPELVAEYYMEDLRYLDHEVVRILYLDYQMQLLKDKLLSTGTCCRSAISSREIFIEALGIHAACFIMVHNHPSGDPAPSEEDIRFTRELEQAAQLVGIRLIDHVIIGDHRYISFREQELISGKQEE
;
A
#
# COMPACT_ATOMS: atom_id res chain seq x y z
N ILE A 1 -10.04 17.93 21.80
CA ILE A 1 -11.34 17.35 22.21
C ILE A 1 -11.13 15.99 22.88
N LEU A 2 -10.39 15.03 22.29
CA LEU A 2 -10.17 13.68 22.86
C LEU A 2 -9.36 13.69 24.15
N LEU A 3 -8.30 14.48 24.23
CA LEU A 3 -7.37 14.50 25.36
C LEU A 3 -7.92 15.19 26.60
N ARG A 4 -8.83 16.13 26.48
CA ARG A 4 -9.55 16.92 27.51
C ARG A 4 -8.67 17.61 28.52
N THR A 5 -7.64 16.96 29.07
CA THR A 5 -6.76 17.49 30.12
C THR A 5 -5.30 17.17 29.79
N GLY A 6 -4.41 18.08 30.11
CA GLY A 6 -2.97 17.86 30.11
C GLY A 6 -2.49 17.04 31.32
N THR A 7 -1.22 17.20 31.67
CA THR A 7 -0.57 16.68 32.88
C THR A 7 -0.23 17.79 33.83
N LYS A 8 0.44 17.46 34.94
CA LYS A 8 1.00 18.50 35.84
C LYS A 8 2.06 19.36 35.15
N ASN A 9 2.77 18.80 34.17
CA ASN A 9 3.93 19.42 33.52
C ASN A 9 3.65 19.89 32.09
N HIS A 10 2.56 19.46 31.47
CA HIS A 10 2.25 19.73 30.05
C HIS A 10 0.78 20.11 29.87
N THR A 11 0.56 21.13 29.08
CA THR A 11 -0.77 21.51 28.62
C THR A 11 -1.35 20.44 27.70
N VAL A 12 -2.65 20.46 27.49
CA VAL A 12 -3.33 19.54 26.56
C VAL A 12 -2.82 19.69 25.12
N LEU A 13 -2.41 20.90 24.72
CA LEU A 13 -1.86 21.16 23.39
C LEU A 13 -0.47 20.54 23.24
N GLU A 14 0.41 20.70 24.22
CA GLU A 14 1.74 20.09 24.21
C GLU A 14 1.66 18.55 24.18
N VAL A 15 0.69 17.95 24.89
CA VAL A 15 0.46 16.51 24.80
C VAL A 15 -0.03 16.11 23.41
N ALA A 16 -0.90 16.93 22.79
CA ALA A 16 -1.38 16.66 21.43
C ALA A 16 -0.25 16.77 20.40
N GLU A 17 0.60 17.79 20.50
CA GLU A 17 1.78 17.94 19.64
C GLU A 17 2.74 16.76 19.77
N LYS A 18 2.98 16.29 21.00
CA LYS A 18 3.79 15.09 21.23
C LYS A 18 3.19 13.84 20.58
N VAL A 19 1.87 13.67 20.63
CA VAL A 19 1.18 12.56 19.96
C VAL A 19 1.34 12.65 18.44
N LEU A 20 1.19 13.82 17.85
CA LEU A 20 1.31 14.03 16.41
C LEU A 20 2.76 13.92 15.90
N SER A 21 3.74 14.10 16.77
CA SER A 21 5.17 14.00 16.44
C SER A 21 5.85 12.73 16.98
N MET A 22 5.09 11.70 17.36
CA MET A 22 5.62 10.45 17.94
C MET A 22 6.62 9.76 17.02
N ASN A 23 6.35 9.78 15.73
CA ASN A 23 7.30 9.32 14.72
C ASN A 23 7.47 10.42 13.67
N PRO A 24 8.71 10.92 13.45
CA PRO A 24 9.00 11.94 12.44
C PRO A 24 8.74 11.48 11.00
N GLU A 25 8.72 10.17 10.75
CA GLU A 25 8.43 9.59 9.44
C GLU A 25 6.95 9.66 9.08
N PHE A 26 6.08 9.80 10.09
CA PHE A 26 4.65 9.95 9.88
C PHE A 26 4.25 11.43 9.85
N ASP A 27 3.48 11.78 8.85
CA ASP A 27 2.95 13.14 8.71
C ASP A 27 1.75 13.35 9.66
N GLY A 28 1.99 13.92 10.83
CA GLY A 28 1.00 14.44 11.75
C GLY A 28 -0.20 13.50 12.01
N LEU A 29 -1.37 13.88 11.50
CA LEU A 29 -2.61 13.12 11.67
C LEU A 29 -2.61 11.76 10.96
N VAL A 30 -1.84 11.61 9.87
CA VAL A 30 -1.73 10.34 9.14
C VAL A 30 -1.09 9.27 10.02
N GLY A 31 -0.11 9.65 10.82
CA GLY A 31 0.54 8.77 11.79
C GLY A 31 -0.43 8.10 12.76
N MET A 32 -1.55 8.76 13.09
CA MET A 32 -2.54 8.18 13.98
C MET A 32 -3.16 6.87 13.47
N MET A 33 -3.11 6.61 12.17
CA MET A 33 -3.62 5.35 11.59
C MET A 33 -2.69 4.16 11.81
N HIS A 34 -1.45 4.40 12.24
CA HIS A 34 -0.39 3.39 12.33
C HIS A 34 0.02 3.05 13.75
N PHE A 35 -0.33 3.87 14.75
CA PHE A 35 0.10 3.65 16.13
C PHE A 35 -0.80 2.69 16.91
N THR A 36 -0.17 1.80 17.66
CA THR A 36 -0.80 0.89 18.60
C THR A 36 -1.15 1.60 19.93
N PRO A 37 -2.07 1.05 20.75
CA PRO A 37 -2.32 1.58 22.09
C PRO A 37 -1.07 1.59 22.98
N GLU A 38 -0.17 0.63 22.81
CA GLU A 38 1.08 0.51 23.54
C GLU A 38 2.04 1.65 23.23
N GLU A 39 2.17 2.02 21.96
CA GLU A 39 2.99 3.15 21.52
C GLU A 39 2.44 4.48 22.03
N TYR A 40 1.12 4.70 21.93
CA TYR A 40 0.51 5.89 22.51
C TYR A 40 0.76 6.07 24.01
N ARG A 41 0.86 4.96 24.77
CA ARG A 41 1.13 5.00 26.22
C ARG A 41 2.55 5.46 26.57
N GLN A 42 3.46 5.51 25.62
CA GLN A 42 4.80 6.06 25.84
C GLN A 42 4.77 7.60 25.99
N VAL A 43 3.71 8.25 25.53
CA VAL A 43 3.55 9.69 25.66
C VAL A 43 3.04 10.05 27.07
N GLU A 44 3.79 10.89 27.80
CA GLU A 44 3.37 11.37 29.12
C GLU A 44 1.98 12.04 29.06
N GLY A 45 1.07 11.58 29.91
CA GLY A 45 -0.33 12.05 29.94
C GLY A 45 -1.30 11.23 29.12
N ILE A 46 -0.82 10.20 28.41
CA ILE A 46 -1.65 9.24 27.71
C ILE A 46 -1.74 7.95 28.52
N GLY A 47 -2.82 7.82 29.30
CA GLY A 47 -3.15 6.57 30.00
C GLY A 47 -3.87 5.58 29.08
N ARG A 48 -4.12 4.37 29.60
CA ARG A 48 -4.74 3.27 28.86
C ARG A 48 -6.02 3.66 28.10
N VAL A 49 -6.91 4.43 28.73
CA VAL A 49 -8.19 4.84 28.12
C VAL A 49 -7.95 5.77 26.93
N LYS A 50 -7.10 6.80 27.10
CA LYS A 50 -6.78 7.75 26.03
C LYS A 50 -6.07 7.04 24.86
N ALA A 51 -5.16 6.13 25.16
CA ALA A 51 -4.44 5.33 24.13
C ALA A 51 -5.41 4.54 23.26
N VAL A 52 -6.35 3.81 23.89
CA VAL A 52 -7.39 3.05 23.14
C VAL A 52 -8.28 4.00 22.34
N GLN A 53 -8.69 5.13 22.90
CA GLN A 53 -9.50 6.13 22.16
C GLN A 53 -8.77 6.66 20.92
N LEU A 54 -7.48 6.98 21.03
CA LEU A 54 -6.67 7.44 19.90
C LEU A 54 -6.53 6.36 18.83
N SER A 55 -6.25 5.12 19.23
CA SER A 55 -6.18 3.98 18.28
C SER A 55 -7.50 3.73 17.57
N VAL A 56 -8.63 3.82 18.27
CA VAL A 56 -9.96 3.67 17.65
C VAL A 56 -10.23 4.79 16.63
N VAL A 57 -9.83 6.03 16.95
CA VAL A 57 -9.96 7.14 15.99
C VAL A 57 -9.06 6.92 14.76
N GLY A 58 -7.83 6.47 14.96
CA GLY A 58 -6.92 6.09 13.87
C GLY A 58 -7.52 5.00 12.98
N GLU A 59 -8.06 3.93 13.57
CA GLU A 59 -8.71 2.85 12.83
C GLU A 59 -9.97 3.31 12.07
N ILE A 60 -10.79 4.18 12.65
CA ILE A 60 -11.94 4.77 11.96
C ILE A 60 -11.47 5.60 10.76
N ALA A 61 -10.46 6.45 10.96
CA ALA A 61 -9.89 7.26 9.89
C ALA A 61 -9.34 6.39 8.76
N HIS A 62 -8.62 5.31 9.09
CA HIS A 62 -8.11 4.34 8.14
C HIS A 62 -9.23 3.67 7.31
N ARG A 63 -10.30 3.21 7.98
CA ARG A 63 -11.46 2.62 7.29
C ARG A 63 -12.19 3.61 6.38
N ILE A 64 -12.35 4.86 6.82
CA ILE A 64 -12.96 5.93 6.01
C ILE A 64 -12.08 6.19 4.78
N TRP A 65 -10.78 6.31 4.98
CA TRP A 65 -9.80 6.49 3.91
C TRP A 65 -9.86 5.36 2.88
N GLN A 66 -9.80 4.11 3.32
CA GLN A 66 -9.90 2.96 2.42
C GLN A 66 -11.22 2.93 1.64
N ARG A 67 -12.33 3.32 2.27
CA ARG A 67 -13.63 3.35 1.60
C ARG A 67 -13.72 4.48 0.57
N ALA A 68 -13.20 5.67 0.92
CA ALA A 68 -13.14 6.80 0.00
C ALA A 68 -12.23 6.50 -1.20
N LYS A 69 -11.12 5.82 -0.97
CA LYS A 69 -10.18 5.35 -1.98
C LYS A 69 -10.86 4.42 -3.01
N ARG A 70 -11.62 3.42 -2.54
CA ARG A 70 -12.36 2.49 -3.43
C ARG A 70 -13.36 3.19 -4.33
N VAL A 71 -13.96 4.29 -3.87
CA VAL A 71 -14.93 5.08 -4.66
C VAL A 71 -14.22 6.00 -5.66
N LYS A 72 -13.04 6.52 -5.30
CA LYS A 72 -12.31 7.50 -6.10
C LYS A 72 -11.50 6.89 -7.24
N HIS A 73 -10.98 5.67 -7.07
CA HIS A 73 -10.09 5.00 -8.01
C HIS A 73 -10.65 3.65 -8.45
N THR A 74 -11.59 3.68 -9.38
CA THR A 74 -12.12 2.47 -10.01
C THR A 74 -11.41 2.14 -11.33
N VAL A 75 -10.72 3.10 -11.95
CA VAL A 75 -10.02 2.97 -13.23
C VAL A 75 -8.53 3.26 -13.06
N PHE A 76 -7.67 2.30 -13.39
CA PHE A 76 -6.22 2.40 -13.25
C PHE A 76 -5.54 2.54 -14.62
N SER A 77 -5.79 3.65 -15.30
CA SER A 77 -5.25 3.92 -16.64
C SER A 77 -3.80 4.44 -16.65
N ARG A 78 -3.31 4.91 -15.51
CA ARG A 78 -1.96 5.49 -15.34
C ARG A 78 -1.32 5.02 -14.04
N PRO A 79 0.03 4.86 -14.00
CA PRO A 79 0.74 4.39 -12.82
C PRO A 79 0.59 5.31 -11.60
N GLU A 80 0.43 6.63 -11.82
CA GLU A 80 0.21 7.57 -10.73
C GLU A 80 -1.03 7.23 -9.92
N LEU A 81 -2.12 6.80 -10.59
CA LEU A 81 -3.36 6.40 -9.92
C LEU A 81 -3.16 5.15 -9.05
N VAL A 82 -2.31 4.23 -9.50
CA VAL A 82 -1.92 3.04 -8.72
C VAL A 82 -1.09 3.47 -7.50
N ALA A 83 -0.10 4.35 -7.72
CA ALA A 83 0.74 4.86 -6.66
C ALA A 83 -0.07 5.64 -5.62
N GLU A 84 -0.95 6.57 -6.04
CA GLU A 84 -1.86 7.29 -5.14
C GLU A 84 -2.76 6.34 -4.35
N TYR A 85 -3.21 5.25 -5.01
CA TYR A 85 -4.07 4.26 -4.37
C TYR A 85 -3.38 3.52 -3.23
N TYR A 86 -2.08 3.28 -3.31
CA TYR A 86 -1.34 2.46 -2.36
C TYR A 86 -0.34 3.22 -1.49
N MET A 87 0.01 4.46 -1.81
CA MET A 87 1.07 5.21 -1.14
C MET A 87 0.94 5.18 0.38
N GLU A 88 -0.21 5.61 0.90
CA GLU A 88 -0.42 5.71 2.35
C GLU A 88 -0.63 4.35 3.04
N ASP A 89 -0.99 3.31 2.29
CA ASP A 89 -1.17 1.97 2.85
C ASP A 89 0.13 1.17 2.90
N LEU A 90 1.09 1.47 2.01
CA LEU A 90 2.27 0.62 1.82
C LEU A 90 3.60 1.27 2.22
N ARG A 91 3.75 2.61 2.11
CA ARG A 91 5.03 3.28 2.35
C ARG A 91 5.59 3.15 3.76
N TYR A 92 4.72 2.93 4.75
CA TYR A 92 5.10 2.84 6.16
C TYR A 92 5.31 1.41 6.68
N LEU A 93 5.12 0.42 5.81
CA LEU A 93 5.28 -0.97 6.23
C LEU A 93 6.75 -1.32 6.38
N ASP A 94 7.11 -1.96 7.49
CA ASP A 94 8.45 -2.46 7.82
C ASP A 94 8.79 -3.78 7.11
N HIS A 95 7.88 -4.29 6.30
CA HIS A 95 8.01 -5.51 5.53
C HIS A 95 7.46 -5.33 4.11
N GLU A 96 7.94 -6.16 3.19
CA GLU A 96 7.43 -6.18 1.83
C GLU A 96 6.02 -6.78 1.77
N VAL A 97 5.16 -6.14 1.01
CA VAL A 97 3.81 -6.59 0.70
C VAL A 97 3.64 -6.60 -0.81
N VAL A 98 3.15 -7.70 -1.35
CA VAL A 98 2.84 -7.81 -2.77
C VAL A 98 1.35 -7.94 -2.97
N ARG A 99 0.81 -7.11 -3.86
CA ARG A 99 -0.61 -7.07 -4.22
C ARG A 99 -0.81 -7.16 -5.71
N ILE A 100 -1.95 -7.70 -6.12
CA ILE A 100 -2.37 -7.75 -7.52
C ILE A 100 -3.71 -7.04 -7.65
N LEU A 101 -3.75 -6.07 -8.56
CA LEU A 101 -4.97 -5.43 -9.04
C LEU A 101 -5.43 -6.15 -10.31
N TYR A 102 -6.53 -6.86 -10.23
CA TYR A 102 -7.18 -7.48 -11.40
C TYR A 102 -8.16 -6.50 -12.01
N LEU A 103 -8.08 -6.32 -13.31
CA LEU A 103 -8.82 -5.30 -14.05
C LEU A 103 -9.56 -5.91 -15.23
N ASP A 104 -10.65 -5.24 -15.63
CA ASP A 104 -11.34 -5.51 -16.88
C ASP A 104 -10.68 -4.81 -18.08
N TYR A 105 -11.28 -4.94 -19.26
CA TYR A 105 -10.81 -4.28 -20.49
C TYR A 105 -10.89 -2.73 -20.44
N GLN A 106 -11.68 -2.16 -19.52
CA GLN A 106 -11.81 -0.72 -19.31
C GLN A 106 -10.89 -0.22 -18.20
N MET A 107 -9.96 -1.06 -17.72
CA MET A 107 -9.06 -0.77 -16.60
C MET A 107 -9.79 -0.53 -15.28
N GLN A 108 -11.04 -1.03 -15.15
CA GLN A 108 -11.79 -0.96 -13.91
C GLN A 108 -11.37 -2.09 -12.96
N LEU A 109 -11.33 -1.78 -11.68
CA LEU A 109 -10.94 -2.73 -10.65
C LEU A 109 -12.01 -3.80 -10.45
N LEU A 110 -11.67 -5.06 -10.75
CA LEU A 110 -12.47 -6.23 -10.43
C LEU A 110 -12.14 -6.76 -9.02
N LYS A 111 -10.85 -6.83 -8.70
CA LYS A 111 -10.38 -7.35 -7.40
C LYS A 111 -9.00 -6.80 -7.06
N ASP A 112 -8.82 -6.47 -5.80
CA ASP A 112 -7.53 -6.17 -5.16
C ASP A 112 -7.20 -7.33 -4.22
N LYS A 113 -6.10 -8.06 -4.50
CA LYS A 113 -5.70 -9.25 -3.76
C LYS A 113 -4.33 -9.06 -3.14
N LEU A 114 -4.25 -9.24 -1.82
CA LEU A 114 -2.99 -9.44 -1.13
C LEU A 114 -2.43 -10.81 -1.52
N LEU A 115 -1.24 -10.83 -2.08
CA LEU A 115 -0.60 -12.06 -2.55
C LEU A 115 0.41 -12.60 -1.54
N SER A 116 1.21 -11.71 -0.95
CA SER A 116 2.25 -12.10 0.01
C SER A 116 2.59 -10.96 0.97
N THR A 117 3.09 -11.33 2.16
CA THR A 117 3.61 -10.43 3.21
C THR A 117 4.90 -10.99 3.81
N GLY A 118 5.94 -10.14 4.02
CA GLY A 118 7.19 -10.50 4.69
C GLY A 118 8.41 -10.64 3.75
N THR A 119 9.58 -10.75 4.34
CA THR A 119 10.90 -10.68 3.67
C THR A 119 11.23 -11.87 2.74
N CYS A 120 10.48 -12.95 2.79
CA CYS A 120 10.69 -14.16 1.96
C CYS A 120 9.67 -14.27 0.82
N CYS A 121 9.05 -13.15 0.43
CA CYS A 121 7.81 -13.17 -0.35
C CYS A 121 7.96 -13.66 -1.77
N ARG A 122 9.10 -13.45 -2.43
CA ARG A 122 9.22 -13.71 -3.87
C ARG A 122 9.38 -15.18 -4.22
N SER A 123 10.11 -15.95 -3.40
CA SER A 123 10.19 -17.41 -3.57
C SER A 123 8.86 -18.13 -3.29
N ALA A 124 7.95 -17.45 -2.57
CA ALA A 124 6.62 -17.98 -2.26
C ALA A 124 5.52 -17.50 -3.23
N ILE A 125 5.79 -16.47 -4.06
CA ILE A 125 4.82 -15.99 -5.04
C ILE A 125 4.77 -16.95 -6.22
N SER A 126 3.65 -17.63 -6.35
CA SER A 126 3.37 -18.48 -7.49
C SER A 126 2.60 -17.72 -8.57
N SER A 127 3.19 -17.52 -9.75
CA SER A 127 2.47 -17.01 -10.93
C SER A 127 1.19 -17.80 -11.22
N ARG A 128 1.19 -19.09 -10.90
CA ARG A 128 0.00 -19.96 -10.99
C ARG A 128 -1.18 -19.41 -10.19
N GLU A 129 -0.97 -18.93 -8.96
CA GLU A 129 -2.05 -18.40 -8.11
C GLU A 129 -2.62 -17.09 -8.67
N ILE A 130 -1.76 -16.26 -9.30
CA ILE A 130 -2.17 -15.03 -9.98
C ILE A 130 -3.11 -15.39 -11.15
N PHE A 131 -2.74 -16.36 -11.99
CA PHE A 131 -3.55 -16.72 -13.15
C PHE A 131 -4.81 -17.50 -12.81
N ILE A 132 -4.80 -18.39 -11.80
CA ILE A 132 -6.02 -19.06 -11.32
C ILE A 132 -7.07 -18.00 -10.90
N GLU A 133 -6.65 -17.01 -10.13
CA GLU A 133 -7.55 -15.93 -9.70
C GLU A 133 -8.03 -15.11 -10.89
N ALA A 134 -7.11 -14.66 -11.76
CA ALA A 134 -7.44 -13.85 -12.93
C ALA A 134 -8.47 -14.52 -13.85
N LEU A 135 -8.27 -15.80 -14.14
CA LEU A 135 -9.19 -16.60 -14.96
C LEU A 135 -10.53 -16.80 -14.25
N GLY A 136 -10.50 -17.06 -12.93
CA GLY A 136 -11.72 -17.29 -12.13
C GLY A 136 -12.66 -16.08 -12.07
N ILE A 137 -12.12 -14.86 -12.18
CA ILE A 137 -12.90 -13.62 -12.17
C ILE A 137 -13.01 -12.96 -13.55
N HIS A 138 -12.55 -13.63 -14.60
CA HIS A 138 -12.52 -13.13 -15.98
C HIS A 138 -11.78 -11.78 -16.12
N ALA A 139 -10.66 -11.62 -15.44
CA ALA A 139 -9.82 -10.44 -15.57
C ALA A 139 -9.18 -10.40 -16.96
N ALA A 140 -9.22 -9.23 -17.61
CA ALA A 140 -8.57 -8.99 -18.89
C ALA A 140 -7.07 -8.69 -18.71
N CYS A 141 -6.73 -8.08 -17.59
CA CYS A 141 -5.37 -7.68 -17.27
C CYS A 141 -5.17 -7.51 -15.75
N PHE A 142 -3.93 -7.31 -15.36
CA PHE A 142 -3.59 -7.06 -13.96
C PHE A 142 -2.40 -6.12 -13.83
N ILE A 143 -2.28 -5.50 -12.66
CA ILE A 143 -1.13 -4.71 -12.22
C ILE A 143 -0.58 -5.35 -10.96
N MET A 144 0.73 -5.52 -10.91
CA MET A 144 1.44 -5.94 -9.70
C MET A 144 1.90 -4.70 -8.95
N VAL A 145 1.79 -4.72 -7.63
CA VAL A 145 2.25 -3.64 -6.76
C VAL A 145 2.99 -4.24 -5.57
N HIS A 146 4.14 -3.68 -5.23
CA HIS A 146 4.80 -3.98 -3.96
C HIS A 146 5.50 -2.74 -3.39
N ASN A 147 5.83 -2.78 -2.12
CA ASN A 147 6.59 -1.73 -1.46
C ASN A 147 8.00 -2.19 -1.12
N HIS A 148 8.91 -1.23 -1.07
CA HIS A 148 10.23 -1.40 -0.47
C HIS A 148 10.27 -0.75 0.91
N PRO A 149 10.49 -1.50 2.00
CA PRO A 149 10.61 -0.95 3.35
C PRO A 149 11.76 0.04 3.53
N SER A 150 12.77 -0.02 2.65
CA SER A 150 13.85 0.96 2.60
C SER A 150 13.42 2.37 2.20
N GLY A 151 12.19 2.52 1.66
CA GLY A 151 11.70 3.76 1.09
C GLY A 151 12.24 4.10 -0.31
N ASP A 152 13.21 3.35 -0.83
CA ASP A 152 13.71 3.50 -2.20
C ASP A 152 12.99 2.55 -3.15
N PRO A 153 12.21 3.06 -4.13
CA PRO A 153 11.46 2.22 -5.06
C PRO A 153 12.30 1.64 -6.21
N ALA A 154 13.63 1.79 -6.18
CA ALA A 154 14.50 1.25 -7.22
C ALA A 154 14.33 -0.28 -7.33
N PRO A 155 14.02 -0.82 -8.53
CA PRO A 155 13.78 -2.25 -8.69
C PRO A 155 15.09 -3.05 -8.50
N SER A 156 15.02 -4.15 -7.79
CA SER A 156 16.10 -5.11 -7.70
C SER A 156 16.19 -5.96 -8.97
N GLU A 157 17.32 -6.64 -9.18
CA GLU A 157 17.48 -7.59 -10.30
C GLU A 157 16.44 -8.73 -10.23
N GLU A 158 16.05 -9.11 -9.02
CA GLU A 158 15.03 -10.14 -8.79
C GLU A 158 13.64 -9.63 -9.19
N ASP A 159 13.30 -8.36 -8.91
CA ASP A 159 12.06 -7.73 -9.37
C ASP A 159 11.97 -7.76 -10.89
N ILE A 160 13.04 -7.35 -11.55
CA ILE A 160 13.10 -7.30 -13.01
C ILE A 160 12.94 -8.70 -13.61
N ARG A 161 13.67 -9.69 -13.06
CA ARG A 161 13.60 -11.07 -13.55
C ARG A 161 12.19 -11.66 -13.37
N PHE A 162 11.67 -11.57 -12.13
CA PHE A 162 10.33 -12.11 -11.82
C PHE A 162 9.24 -11.46 -12.69
N THR A 163 9.30 -10.13 -12.86
CA THR A 163 8.31 -9.41 -13.67
C THR A 163 8.34 -9.83 -15.13
N ARG A 164 9.53 -10.07 -15.71
CA ARG A 164 9.66 -10.55 -17.09
C ARG A 164 9.12 -11.99 -17.25
N GLU A 165 9.41 -12.86 -16.28
CA GLU A 165 8.86 -14.23 -16.28
C GLU A 165 7.33 -14.19 -16.16
N LEU A 166 6.80 -13.32 -15.33
CA LEU A 166 5.35 -13.13 -15.15
C LEU A 166 4.68 -12.56 -16.40
N GLU A 167 5.31 -11.59 -17.08
CA GLU A 167 4.84 -11.04 -18.35
C GLU A 167 4.76 -12.10 -19.45
N GLN A 168 5.81 -12.92 -19.60
CA GLN A 168 5.83 -14.01 -20.58
C GLN A 168 4.73 -15.05 -20.29
N ALA A 169 4.57 -15.42 -19.03
CA ALA A 169 3.51 -16.35 -18.64
C ALA A 169 2.10 -15.74 -18.86
N ALA A 170 1.93 -14.46 -18.61
CA ALA A 170 0.68 -13.74 -18.85
C ALA A 170 0.28 -13.74 -20.33
N GLN A 171 1.24 -13.52 -21.23
CA GLN A 171 1.03 -13.59 -22.68
C GLN A 171 0.53 -14.96 -23.13
N LEU A 172 1.11 -16.05 -22.58
CA LEU A 172 0.70 -17.43 -22.91
C LEU A 172 -0.73 -17.75 -22.47
N VAL A 173 -1.19 -17.10 -21.39
CA VAL A 173 -2.55 -17.31 -20.83
C VAL A 173 -3.57 -16.34 -21.44
N GLY A 174 -3.12 -15.35 -22.23
CA GLY A 174 -4.00 -14.32 -22.82
C GLY A 174 -4.48 -13.28 -21.83
N ILE A 175 -3.78 -13.09 -20.70
CA ILE A 175 -4.04 -12.06 -19.69
C ILE A 175 -2.86 -11.11 -19.67
N ARG A 176 -3.09 -9.79 -19.71
CA ARG A 176 -2.00 -8.82 -19.83
C ARG A 176 -1.49 -8.36 -18.48
N LEU A 177 -0.17 -8.38 -18.28
CA LEU A 177 0.47 -7.57 -17.24
C LEU A 177 0.58 -6.14 -17.77
N ILE A 178 -0.16 -5.21 -17.17
CA ILE A 178 -0.19 -3.80 -17.59
C ILE A 178 0.98 -3.02 -17.01
N ASP A 179 1.30 -3.27 -15.76
CA ASP A 179 2.41 -2.60 -15.07
C ASP A 179 2.84 -3.40 -13.82
N HIS A 180 4.03 -3.07 -13.37
CA HIS A 180 4.52 -3.41 -12.04
C HIS A 180 4.97 -2.11 -11.37
N VAL A 181 4.30 -1.74 -10.27
CA VAL A 181 4.55 -0.48 -9.56
C VAL A 181 5.19 -0.77 -8.22
N ILE A 182 6.36 -0.21 -7.98
CA ILE A 182 7.05 -0.29 -6.70
C ILE A 182 6.82 1.00 -5.92
N ILE A 183 6.34 0.87 -4.68
CA ILE A 183 6.08 1.98 -3.77
C ILE A 183 7.26 2.15 -2.82
N GLY A 184 7.81 3.35 -2.79
CA GLY A 184 8.78 3.82 -1.80
C GLY A 184 8.20 4.91 -0.92
N ASP A 185 9.06 5.68 -0.25
CA ASP A 185 8.63 6.81 0.58
C ASP A 185 8.35 8.03 -0.32
N HIS A 186 7.07 8.40 -0.43
CA HIS A 186 6.54 9.47 -1.29
C HIS A 186 6.98 9.39 -2.77
N ARG A 187 7.47 8.22 -3.21
CA ARG A 187 7.96 7.96 -4.56
C ARG A 187 7.48 6.60 -5.04
N TYR A 188 7.40 6.45 -6.34
CA TYR A 188 7.15 5.14 -6.96
C TYR A 188 7.99 4.97 -8.22
N ILE A 189 8.11 3.73 -8.67
CA ILE A 189 8.62 3.38 -9.99
C ILE A 189 7.59 2.49 -10.68
N SER A 190 7.33 2.79 -11.95
CA SER A 190 6.53 1.98 -12.88
C SER A 190 7.47 1.27 -13.84
N PHE A 191 7.35 -0.04 -13.96
CA PHE A 191 8.12 -0.84 -14.92
C PHE A 191 7.77 -0.49 -16.36
N ARG A 192 6.52 -0.12 -16.61
CA ARG A 192 6.08 0.34 -17.93
C ARG A 192 6.72 1.66 -18.30
N GLU A 193 6.78 2.64 -17.41
CA GLU A 193 7.41 3.94 -17.64
C GLU A 193 8.92 3.83 -17.81
N GLN A 194 9.55 2.85 -17.13
CA GLN A 194 10.98 2.57 -17.25
C GLN A 194 11.32 1.64 -18.44
N GLU A 195 10.33 1.28 -19.27
CA GLU A 195 10.48 0.35 -20.40
C GLU A 195 11.06 -1.03 -20.01
N LEU A 196 10.84 -1.46 -18.76
CA LEU A 196 11.31 -2.75 -18.24
C LEU A 196 10.41 -3.92 -18.63
N ILE A 197 9.17 -3.62 -19.03
CA ILE A 197 8.17 -4.53 -19.60
C ILE A 197 7.66 -3.99 -20.93
N SER A 198 7.17 -4.88 -21.79
CA SER A 198 6.82 -4.52 -23.16
C SER A 198 5.62 -3.58 -23.27
N GLY A 199 4.68 -3.63 -22.31
CA GLY A 199 3.53 -2.71 -22.21
C GLY A 199 2.70 -2.46 -23.48
N LYS A 200 3.10 -3.04 -24.62
CA LYS A 200 2.50 -2.77 -25.94
C LYS A 200 1.14 -3.42 -26.05
N GLN A 201 0.16 -2.61 -26.36
CA GLN A 201 -1.00 -3.06 -27.09
C GLN A 201 -0.51 -3.42 -28.52
N GLU A 202 -0.45 -4.69 -28.85
CA GLU A 202 -0.57 -5.05 -30.26
C GLU A 202 -2.03 -4.74 -30.65
N GLU A 203 -2.18 -3.84 -31.63
CA GLU A 203 -3.46 -3.47 -32.24
C GLU A 203 -4.14 -4.69 -32.89
#